data_5d7de6de70daf15f07c26300b8984651
#
_entry.id   5d7de6de70daf15f07c26300b8984651
#
_cell.length_a   1.000
_cell.length_b   1.000
_cell.length_c   1.000
_cell.angle_alpha   90.00
_cell.angle_beta   90.00
_cell.angle_gamma   90.00
#
_symmetry.space_group_name_H-M   'P 1'
#
loop_
_entity.id
_entity.type
_entity.pdbx_description
1 polymer ?
#
loop_
_entity_poly.entity_id
_entity_poly.type
_entity_poly.pdbx_seq_one_letter_code
_entity_poly.pdbx_strand_id
1 'polypeptide(L)'
;LRRRIQEGFQPVPQEFGNETLPVYFKGRKLSRFHKPSLYEEIYGKILKDHWAERHSIGPSEMELIDWKANKKAMGQESHGKRRWLCKHLSGHCAVGRQLKRRQWQKHSNCPRCNAKDENTKHVLQCPDVRADNKWRTALDALDVWMVNTHTNPHLMDAILSRLYTWRANLPHEAITGPRKLQ
;
A
#
# COMPACT_ATOMS: atom_id res chain seq x y z
N LEU A 1 -19.03 8.00 -6.47
CA LEU A 1 -18.15 9.18 -6.75
C LEU A 1 -18.70 10.06 -7.88
N ARG A 2 -19.25 9.50 -8.98
CA ARG A 2 -19.82 10.29 -10.09
C ARG A 2 -21.06 11.15 -9.69
N ARG A 3 -21.90 10.72 -8.74
CA ARG A 3 -23.09 11.49 -8.32
C ARG A 3 -22.79 12.75 -7.50
N ARG A 4 -21.71 12.77 -6.69
CA ARG A 4 -21.36 13.95 -5.88
C ARG A 4 -20.70 15.09 -6.66
N ILE A 5 -20.20 14.82 -7.88
CA ILE A 5 -19.60 15.85 -8.74
C ILE A 5 -20.66 16.63 -9.51
N GLN A 6 -21.86 16.06 -9.71
CA GLN A 6 -22.93 16.71 -10.48
C GLN A 6 -23.74 17.75 -9.70
N GLU A 7 -23.76 17.70 -8.36
CA GLU A 7 -24.59 18.62 -7.55
C GLU A 7 -23.94 19.97 -7.24
N GLY A 8 -22.71 20.23 -7.66
CA GLY A 8 -21.98 21.47 -7.38
C GLY A 8 -21.52 22.28 -8.60
N PHE A 9 -21.78 21.82 -9.81
CA PHE A 9 -21.37 22.53 -11.03
C PHE A 9 -22.50 23.40 -11.55
N GLN A 10 -22.47 24.69 -11.20
CA GLN A 10 -23.22 25.68 -11.95
C GLN A 10 -22.46 25.97 -13.24
N PRO A 11 -23.09 25.89 -14.43
CA PRO A 11 -22.42 26.27 -15.67
C PRO A 11 -22.08 27.76 -15.61
N VAL A 12 -20.80 28.06 -15.71
CA VAL A 12 -20.32 29.47 -15.85
C VAL A 12 -20.81 30.02 -17.19
N PRO A 13 -21.43 31.22 -17.23
CA PRO A 13 -21.86 31.81 -18.48
C PRO A 13 -20.73 31.89 -19.50
N GLN A 14 -21.02 31.57 -20.75
CA GLN A 14 -20.07 31.45 -21.87
C GLN A 14 -19.54 32.81 -22.43
N GLU A 15 -19.45 33.85 -21.63
CA GLU A 15 -19.02 35.18 -22.08
C GLU A 15 -17.55 35.52 -21.81
N PHE A 16 -16.75 34.55 -21.44
CA PHE A 16 -15.31 34.80 -21.32
C PHE A 16 -14.61 34.43 -22.63
N GLY A 17 -14.18 35.48 -23.36
CA GLY A 17 -13.30 35.35 -24.53
C GLY A 17 -12.05 34.56 -24.21
N ASN A 18 -11.13 34.35 -25.17
CA ASN A 18 -9.93 33.47 -25.12
C ASN A 18 -8.95 33.73 -23.95
N GLU A 19 -9.38 34.26 -22.84
CA GLU A 19 -8.59 34.40 -21.64
C GLU A 19 -8.60 33.09 -20.87
N THR A 20 -7.41 32.51 -20.68
CA THR A 20 -7.19 31.35 -19.80
C THR A 20 -7.59 31.73 -18.38
N LEU A 21 -8.75 31.26 -17.93
CA LEU A 21 -9.23 31.48 -16.56
C LEU A 21 -8.18 31.01 -15.54
N PRO A 22 -7.68 31.91 -14.67
CA PRO A 22 -6.74 31.51 -13.64
C PRO A 22 -7.46 30.63 -12.61
N VAL A 23 -6.98 29.40 -12.46
CA VAL A 23 -7.47 28.47 -11.43
C VAL A 23 -6.76 28.78 -10.12
N TYR A 24 -7.53 29.04 -9.06
CA TYR A 24 -7.03 29.22 -7.70
C TYR A 24 -7.37 28.01 -6.84
N PHE A 25 -6.41 27.58 -6.05
CA PHE A 25 -6.62 26.53 -5.06
C PHE A 25 -6.04 26.99 -3.70
N LYS A 26 -6.88 27.02 -2.65
CA LYS A 26 -6.52 27.57 -1.33
C LYS A 26 -5.87 28.96 -1.42
N GLY A 27 -6.45 29.86 -2.21
CA GLY A 27 -5.98 31.24 -2.38
C GLY A 27 -4.69 31.40 -3.18
N ARG A 28 -4.10 30.32 -3.72
CA ARG A 28 -2.92 30.38 -4.59
C ARG A 28 -3.28 30.13 -6.05
N LYS A 29 -2.81 31.01 -6.94
CA LYS A 29 -2.97 30.85 -8.38
C LYS A 29 -2.17 29.63 -8.84
N LEU A 30 -2.83 28.68 -9.51
CA LEU A 30 -2.18 27.54 -10.14
C LEU A 30 -1.62 28.00 -11.48
N SER A 31 -0.34 28.38 -11.53
CA SER A 31 0.34 28.85 -12.74
C SER A 31 0.67 27.72 -13.72
N ARG A 32 0.68 26.47 -13.24
CA ARG A 32 0.79 25.23 -14.04
C ARG A 32 -0.12 24.18 -13.43
N PHE A 33 -0.76 23.38 -14.28
CA PHE A 33 -1.63 22.30 -13.83
C PHE A 33 -0.78 21.16 -13.25
N HIS A 34 -0.43 21.23 -11.97
CA HIS A 34 0.26 20.18 -11.23
C HIS A 34 -0.74 19.16 -10.68
N LYS A 35 -1.25 18.31 -11.57
CA LYS A 35 -2.17 17.23 -11.23
C LYS A 35 -1.70 16.42 -9.98
N PRO A 36 -0.41 16.05 -9.83
CA PRO A 36 0.05 15.33 -8.64
C PRO A 36 -0.14 16.13 -7.34
N SER A 37 0.21 17.43 -7.32
CA SER A 37 0.08 18.25 -6.11
C SER A 37 -1.38 18.47 -5.72
N LEU A 38 -2.27 18.63 -6.72
CA LEU A 38 -3.70 18.75 -6.48
C LEU A 38 -4.29 17.46 -5.91
N TYR A 39 -3.89 16.30 -6.44
CA TYR A 39 -4.32 15.01 -5.92
C TYR A 39 -3.81 14.75 -4.49
N GLU A 40 -2.57 15.12 -4.20
CA GLU A 40 -2.00 14.99 -2.86
C GLU A 40 -2.75 15.85 -1.85
N GLU A 41 -3.11 17.07 -2.21
CA GLU A 41 -3.83 17.98 -1.36
C GLU A 41 -5.29 17.54 -1.10
N ILE A 42 -5.99 17.07 -2.14
CA ILE A 42 -7.39 16.65 -2.03
C ILE A 42 -7.52 15.28 -1.35
N TYR A 43 -6.68 14.35 -1.72
CA TYR A 43 -6.83 12.94 -1.33
C TYR A 43 -5.78 12.47 -0.33
N GLY A 44 -4.66 13.19 -0.16
CA GLY A 44 -3.53 12.73 0.65
C GLY A 44 -3.92 12.39 2.09
N LYS A 45 -4.70 13.27 2.74
CA LYS A 45 -5.19 13.01 4.10
C LYS A 45 -6.14 11.81 4.13
N ILE A 46 -7.13 11.78 3.24
CA ILE A 46 -8.14 10.70 3.16
C ILE A 46 -7.46 9.34 2.94
N LEU A 47 -6.44 9.30 2.08
CA LEU A 47 -5.68 8.09 1.82
C LEU A 47 -4.86 7.66 3.03
N LYS A 48 -4.18 8.59 3.72
CA LYS A 48 -3.42 8.28 4.93
C LYS A 48 -4.32 7.75 6.04
N ASP A 49 -5.46 8.38 6.27
CA ASP A 49 -6.43 7.96 7.28
C ASP A 49 -6.96 6.54 6.96
N HIS A 50 -7.31 6.29 5.69
CA HIS A 50 -7.74 4.95 5.25
C HIS A 50 -6.64 3.89 5.42
N TRP A 51 -5.38 4.23 5.15
CA TRP A 51 -4.26 3.32 5.35
C TRP A 51 -4.00 3.05 6.83
N ALA A 52 -4.04 4.08 7.67
CA ALA A 52 -3.90 3.96 9.11
C ALA A 52 -4.95 3.02 9.70
N GLU A 53 -6.22 3.24 9.37
CA GLU A 53 -7.33 2.39 9.80
C GLU A 53 -7.17 0.94 9.31
N ARG A 54 -6.91 0.77 8.02
CA ARG A 54 -6.80 -0.55 7.41
C ARG A 54 -5.67 -1.42 7.97
N HIS A 55 -4.56 -0.82 8.34
CA HIS A 55 -3.37 -1.51 8.82
C HIS A 55 -3.15 -1.36 10.32
N SER A 56 -4.11 -0.75 11.03
CA SER A 56 -4.02 -0.48 12.47
C SER A 56 -2.75 0.27 12.86
N ILE A 57 -2.38 1.27 12.04
CA ILE A 57 -1.20 2.11 12.26
C ILE A 57 -1.65 3.35 13.03
N GLY A 58 -1.04 3.60 14.20
CA GLY A 58 -1.32 4.78 15.00
C GLY A 58 -0.86 6.10 14.33
N PRO A 59 -1.40 7.25 14.74
CA PRO A 59 -1.00 8.55 14.17
C PRO A 59 0.51 8.82 14.29
N SER A 60 1.10 8.51 15.43
CA SER A 60 2.54 8.66 15.67
C SER A 60 3.40 7.75 14.78
N GLU A 61 2.93 6.53 14.54
CA GLU A 61 3.61 5.58 13.64
C GLU A 61 3.49 6.02 12.18
N MET A 62 2.35 6.61 11.79
CA MET A 62 2.15 7.16 10.44
C MET A 62 3.11 8.31 10.11
N GLU A 63 3.49 9.10 11.11
CA GLU A 63 4.47 10.19 10.95
C GLU A 63 5.91 9.68 10.77
N LEU A 64 6.22 8.49 11.30
CA LEU A 64 7.53 7.85 11.14
C LEU A 64 7.75 7.25 9.75
N ILE A 65 6.70 7.13 8.93
CA ILE A 65 6.82 6.56 7.59
C ILE A 65 7.50 7.55 6.64
N ASP A 66 8.67 7.18 6.12
CA ASP A 66 9.32 7.93 5.04
C ASP A 66 8.61 7.69 3.70
N TRP A 67 7.60 8.54 3.43
CA TRP A 67 6.84 8.49 2.18
C TRP A 67 7.68 8.79 0.94
N LYS A 68 8.80 9.54 1.07
CA LYS A 68 9.69 9.84 -0.06
C LYS A 68 10.50 8.59 -0.43
N ALA A 69 11.04 7.89 0.56
CA ALA A 69 11.73 6.62 0.34
C ALA A 69 10.80 5.58 -0.27
N ASN A 70 9.56 5.44 0.26
CA ASN A 70 8.53 4.57 -0.33
C ASN A 70 8.25 4.91 -1.79
N LYS A 71 8.05 6.19 -2.12
CA LYS A 71 7.82 6.64 -3.50
C LYS A 71 9.01 6.31 -4.40
N LYS A 72 10.23 6.51 -3.93
CA LYS A 72 11.46 6.20 -4.67
C LYS A 72 11.57 4.69 -4.92
N ALA A 73 11.38 3.86 -3.90
CA ALA A 73 11.41 2.41 -4.01
C ALA A 73 10.35 1.89 -5.00
N MET A 74 9.11 2.37 -4.87
CA MET A 74 8.04 2.03 -5.82
C MET A 74 8.35 2.47 -7.25
N GLY A 75 9.05 3.60 -7.42
CA GLY A 75 9.47 4.10 -8.73
C GLY A 75 10.47 3.20 -9.44
N GLN A 76 11.29 2.46 -8.70
CA GLN A 76 12.30 1.53 -9.23
C GLN A 76 11.68 0.20 -9.69
N GLU A 77 10.45 -0.11 -9.26
CA GLU A 77 9.80 -1.35 -9.62
C GLU A 77 9.13 -1.31 -10.99
N SER A 78 9.05 -2.47 -11.65
CA SER A 78 8.33 -2.59 -12.92
C SER A 78 6.85 -2.21 -12.76
N HIS A 79 6.21 -1.75 -13.84
CA HIS A 79 4.79 -1.38 -13.82
C HIS A 79 3.89 -2.53 -13.34
N GLY A 80 4.16 -3.76 -13.78
CA GLY A 80 3.43 -4.95 -13.35
C GLY A 80 3.55 -5.19 -11.85
N LYS A 81 4.75 -5.10 -11.29
CA LYS A 81 5.01 -5.30 -9.86
C LYS A 81 4.37 -4.19 -9.02
N ARG A 82 4.45 -2.92 -9.45
CA ARG A 82 3.75 -1.81 -8.79
C ARG A 82 2.24 -2.02 -8.75
N ARG A 83 1.62 -2.41 -9.85
CA ARG A 83 0.19 -2.73 -9.91
C ARG A 83 -0.18 -3.87 -8.97
N TRP A 84 0.64 -4.92 -8.93
CA TRP A 84 0.42 -6.04 -8.02
C TRP A 84 0.50 -5.60 -6.56
N LEU A 85 1.56 -4.86 -6.17
CA LEU A 85 1.74 -4.33 -4.81
C LEU A 85 0.55 -3.46 -4.40
N CYS A 86 0.14 -2.50 -5.23
CA CYS A 86 -1.01 -1.65 -4.94
C CYS A 86 -2.30 -2.47 -4.73
N LYS A 87 -2.56 -3.46 -5.58
CA LYS A 87 -3.72 -4.33 -5.45
C LYS A 87 -3.64 -5.23 -4.20
N HIS A 88 -2.46 -5.73 -3.90
CA HIS A 88 -2.23 -6.57 -2.72
C HIS A 88 -2.48 -5.77 -1.44
N LEU A 89 -1.84 -4.63 -1.30
CA LEU A 89 -1.96 -3.76 -0.14
C LEU A 89 -3.40 -3.24 0.04
N SER A 90 -4.10 -2.88 -1.04
CA SER A 90 -5.50 -2.45 -0.98
C SER A 90 -6.51 -3.59 -0.84
N GLY A 91 -6.08 -4.86 -0.83
CA GLY A 91 -6.96 -6.03 -0.74
C GLY A 91 -7.75 -6.35 -2.00
N HIS A 92 -7.34 -5.81 -3.15
CA HIS A 92 -8.01 -5.99 -4.44
C HIS A 92 -7.32 -7.00 -5.37
N CYS A 93 -6.33 -7.76 -4.85
CA CYS A 93 -5.75 -8.87 -5.60
C CYS A 93 -6.80 -9.90 -6.02
N ALA A 94 -6.50 -10.65 -7.08
CA ALA A 94 -7.33 -11.75 -7.57
C ALA A 94 -7.17 -12.99 -6.67
N VAL A 95 -7.62 -12.88 -5.43
CA VAL A 95 -7.69 -13.97 -4.43
C VAL A 95 -9.10 -14.54 -4.37
N GLY A 96 -9.26 -15.73 -3.83
CA GLY A 96 -10.52 -16.46 -3.81
C GLY A 96 -11.73 -15.62 -3.40
N ARG A 97 -11.60 -14.82 -2.31
CA ARG A 97 -12.65 -13.89 -1.86
C ARG A 97 -13.03 -12.88 -2.93
N GLN A 98 -12.07 -12.26 -3.60
CA GLN A 98 -12.32 -11.24 -4.61
C GLN A 98 -12.86 -11.83 -5.91
N LEU A 99 -12.38 -13.02 -6.31
CA LEU A 99 -12.86 -13.73 -7.49
C LEU A 99 -14.31 -14.17 -7.31
N LYS A 100 -14.67 -14.70 -6.11
CA LYS A 100 -16.05 -15.03 -5.79
C LYS A 100 -16.95 -13.78 -5.80
N ARG A 101 -16.51 -12.67 -5.18
CA ARG A 101 -17.27 -11.41 -5.15
C ARG A 101 -17.54 -10.86 -6.55
N ARG A 102 -16.61 -11.09 -7.50
CA ARG A 102 -16.75 -10.69 -8.91
C ARG A 102 -17.47 -11.72 -9.75
N GLN A 103 -17.95 -12.82 -9.16
CA GLN A 103 -18.62 -13.93 -9.83
C GLN A 103 -17.74 -14.65 -10.86
N TRP A 104 -16.41 -14.55 -10.74
CA TRP A 104 -15.46 -15.23 -11.62
C TRP A 104 -15.18 -16.66 -11.19
N GLN A 105 -15.54 -17.02 -9.95
CA GLN A 105 -15.55 -18.38 -9.44
C GLN A 105 -16.66 -18.58 -8.39
N LYS A 106 -17.07 -19.84 -8.20
CA LYS A 106 -18.19 -20.21 -7.31
C LYS A 106 -17.82 -20.19 -5.82
N HIS A 107 -16.55 -20.44 -5.48
CA HIS A 107 -16.07 -20.51 -4.11
C HIS A 107 -14.92 -19.53 -3.86
N SER A 108 -14.60 -19.27 -2.57
CA SER A 108 -13.53 -18.39 -2.16
C SER A 108 -12.32 -19.14 -1.59
N ASN A 109 -12.22 -20.46 -1.81
CA ASN A 109 -11.20 -21.30 -1.22
C ASN A 109 -9.82 -21.04 -1.84
N CYS A 110 -8.80 -21.18 -1.02
CA CYS A 110 -7.41 -21.14 -1.47
C CYS A 110 -7.10 -22.34 -2.39
N PRO A 111 -6.56 -22.13 -3.58
CA PRO A 111 -6.24 -23.23 -4.50
C PRO A 111 -5.05 -24.07 -4.06
N ARG A 112 -4.30 -23.66 -3.02
CA ARG A 112 -3.13 -24.38 -2.49
C ARG A 112 -3.50 -25.28 -1.30
N CYS A 113 -4.10 -24.70 -0.26
CA CYS A 113 -4.40 -25.41 0.99
C CYS A 113 -5.90 -25.66 1.22
N ASN A 114 -6.76 -25.25 0.27
CA ASN A 114 -8.21 -25.34 0.33
C ASN A 114 -8.89 -24.64 1.53
N ALA A 115 -8.15 -23.80 2.27
CA ALA A 115 -8.73 -23.01 3.34
C ALA A 115 -9.83 -22.11 2.79
N LYS A 116 -10.94 -22.01 3.54
CA LYS A 116 -12.08 -21.16 3.15
C LYS A 116 -11.72 -19.69 3.20
N ASP A 117 -12.28 -18.93 2.28
CA ASP A 117 -12.25 -17.48 2.26
C ASP A 117 -10.84 -16.88 2.13
N GLU A 118 -10.11 -17.34 1.10
CA GLU A 118 -8.79 -16.81 0.78
C GLU A 118 -8.82 -15.29 0.60
N ASN A 119 -8.02 -14.60 1.38
CA ASN A 119 -7.82 -13.15 1.31
C ASN A 119 -6.36 -12.82 0.98
N THR A 120 -6.02 -11.53 0.83
CA THR A 120 -4.66 -11.10 0.49
C THR A 120 -3.62 -11.47 1.55
N LYS A 121 -3.98 -11.47 2.84
CA LYS A 121 -3.10 -11.90 3.93
C LYS A 121 -2.80 -13.39 3.82
N HIS A 122 -3.83 -14.21 3.57
CA HIS A 122 -3.69 -15.66 3.43
C HIS A 122 -2.70 -16.05 2.32
N VAL A 123 -2.64 -15.32 1.20
CA VAL A 123 -1.68 -15.63 0.11
C VAL A 123 -0.25 -15.76 0.61
N LEU A 124 0.15 -14.87 1.53
CA LEU A 124 1.50 -14.85 2.12
C LEU A 124 1.64 -15.76 3.34
N GLN A 125 0.53 -16.00 4.06
CA GLN A 125 0.49 -16.85 5.27
C GLN A 125 -0.08 -18.24 5.00
N CYS A 126 -0.23 -18.65 3.74
CA CYS A 126 -0.74 -19.97 3.39
C CYS A 126 0.15 -21.08 3.96
N PRO A 127 -0.42 -22.08 4.67
CA PRO A 127 0.36 -23.16 5.28
C PRO A 127 0.81 -24.24 4.27
N ASP A 128 0.46 -24.12 2.99
CA ASP A 128 0.90 -25.07 1.97
C ASP A 128 2.43 -25.08 1.86
N VAL A 129 3.02 -26.27 1.81
CA VAL A 129 4.48 -26.45 1.80
C VAL A 129 5.17 -25.70 0.65
N ARG A 130 4.53 -25.59 -0.52
CA ARG A 130 5.08 -24.85 -1.66
C ARG A 130 5.10 -23.35 -1.37
N ALA A 131 4.10 -22.83 -0.66
CA ALA A 131 4.06 -21.44 -0.22
C ALA A 131 5.13 -21.17 0.85
N ASP A 132 5.32 -22.11 1.77
CA ASP A 132 6.34 -21.99 2.79
C ASP A 132 7.77 -21.99 2.20
N ASN A 133 8.06 -22.91 1.29
CA ASN A 133 9.35 -22.97 0.61
C ASN A 133 9.65 -21.66 -0.17
N LYS A 134 8.65 -21.11 -0.88
CA LYS A 134 8.81 -19.82 -1.57
C LYS A 134 9.04 -18.66 -0.62
N TRP A 135 8.36 -18.67 0.52
CA TRP A 135 8.57 -17.67 1.56
C TRP A 135 9.99 -17.71 2.13
N ARG A 136 10.47 -18.90 2.50
CA ARG A 136 11.85 -19.09 3.00
C ARG A 136 12.89 -18.61 1.98
N THR A 137 12.78 -19.06 0.73
CA THR A 137 13.65 -18.60 -0.34
C THR A 137 13.66 -17.07 -0.49
N ALA A 138 12.48 -16.41 -0.32
CA ALA A 138 12.39 -14.96 -0.40
C ALA A 138 13.06 -14.27 0.80
N LEU A 139 12.96 -14.85 2.00
CA LEU A 139 13.65 -14.33 3.20
C LEU A 139 15.16 -14.50 3.10
N ASP A 140 15.64 -15.66 2.62
CA ASP A 140 17.07 -15.90 2.39
C ASP A 140 17.63 -14.88 1.39
N ALA A 141 16.90 -14.63 0.31
CA ALA A 141 17.29 -13.62 -0.68
C ALA A 141 17.28 -12.18 -0.09
N LEU A 142 16.33 -11.87 0.79
CA LEU A 142 16.28 -10.58 1.49
C LEU A 142 17.48 -10.44 2.43
N ASP A 143 17.82 -11.48 3.19
CA ASP A 143 18.95 -11.49 4.11
C ASP A 143 20.26 -11.22 3.35
N VAL A 144 20.52 -11.98 2.29
CA VAL A 144 21.70 -11.78 1.41
C VAL A 144 21.71 -10.35 0.84
N TRP A 145 20.58 -9.82 0.41
CA TRP A 145 20.50 -8.45 -0.10
C TRP A 145 20.83 -7.42 0.99
N MET A 146 20.31 -7.59 2.21
CA MET A 146 20.58 -6.70 3.33
C MET A 146 22.06 -6.70 3.71
N VAL A 147 22.72 -7.87 3.70
CA VAL A 147 24.18 -7.99 3.91
C VAL A 147 24.94 -7.22 2.83
N ASN A 148 24.61 -7.43 1.56
CA ASN A 148 25.26 -6.79 0.43
C ASN A 148 25.08 -5.25 0.39
N THR A 149 24.00 -4.76 0.98
CA THR A 149 23.71 -3.31 1.10
C THR A 149 24.22 -2.71 2.40
N HIS A 150 25.01 -3.45 3.18
CA HIS A 150 25.55 -3.04 4.46
C HIS A 150 24.47 -2.52 5.43
N THR A 151 23.30 -3.18 5.43
CA THR A 151 22.22 -2.86 6.37
C THR A 151 22.69 -3.13 7.80
N ASN A 152 22.32 -2.27 8.74
CA ASN A 152 22.67 -2.46 10.16
C ASN A 152 22.17 -3.83 10.66
N PRO A 153 23.03 -4.67 11.31
CA PRO A 153 22.65 -6.01 11.75
C PRO A 153 21.42 -6.05 12.67
N HIS A 154 21.30 -5.11 13.61
CA HIS A 154 20.13 -5.03 14.49
C HIS A 154 18.83 -4.75 13.73
N LEU A 155 18.92 -3.95 12.66
CA LEU A 155 17.77 -3.70 11.78
C LEU A 155 17.43 -4.94 10.96
N MET A 156 18.43 -5.68 10.49
CA MET A 156 18.22 -6.96 9.78
C MET A 156 17.48 -7.96 10.67
N ASP A 157 17.97 -8.18 11.89
CA ASP A 157 17.35 -9.08 12.87
C ASP A 157 15.91 -8.66 13.17
N ALA A 158 15.67 -7.38 13.39
CA ALA A 158 14.33 -6.85 13.63
C ALA A 158 13.38 -7.09 12.45
N ILE A 159 13.83 -6.85 11.22
CA ILE A 159 13.03 -7.08 10.00
C ILE A 159 12.71 -8.56 9.84
N LEU A 160 13.70 -9.45 9.91
CA LEU A 160 13.51 -10.88 9.70
C LEU A 160 12.64 -11.47 10.80
N SER A 161 12.92 -11.17 12.07
CA SER A 161 12.10 -11.61 13.20
C SER A 161 10.64 -11.16 13.03
N ARG A 162 10.41 -9.92 12.63
CA ARG A 162 9.06 -9.39 12.38
C ARG A 162 8.34 -10.12 11.24
N LEU A 163 9.04 -10.43 10.18
CA LEU A 163 8.47 -11.18 9.05
C LEU A 163 8.12 -12.61 9.43
N TYR A 164 8.95 -13.28 10.24
CA TYR A 164 8.66 -14.63 10.76
C TYR A 164 7.44 -14.64 11.68
N THR A 165 7.41 -13.77 12.69
CA THR A 165 6.29 -13.67 13.64
C THR A 165 4.98 -13.30 12.94
N TRP A 166 5.04 -12.35 11.99
CA TRP A 166 3.88 -11.97 11.19
C TRP A 166 3.33 -13.14 10.36
N ARG A 167 4.22 -13.93 9.72
CA ARG A 167 3.78 -15.09 8.93
C ARG A 167 3.16 -16.16 9.81
N ALA A 168 3.74 -16.41 10.97
CA ALA A 168 3.24 -17.37 11.95
C ALA A 168 1.96 -16.90 12.66
N ASN A 169 1.51 -15.68 12.39
CA ASN A 169 0.39 -15.02 13.08
C ASN A 169 0.56 -14.98 14.61
N LEU A 170 1.82 -14.86 15.06
CA LEU A 170 2.16 -14.72 16.47
C LEU A 170 2.00 -13.27 16.94
N PRO A 171 1.71 -13.06 18.25
CA PRO A 171 1.69 -11.71 18.79
C PRO A 171 3.06 -11.04 18.62
N HIS A 172 3.02 -9.75 18.40
CA HIS A 172 4.22 -8.95 18.18
C HIS A 172 4.75 -8.43 19.51
N GLU A 173 5.98 -8.83 19.85
CA GLU A 173 6.73 -8.13 20.88
C GLU A 173 7.17 -6.75 20.35
N ALA A 174 7.12 -5.74 21.22
CA ALA A 174 7.64 -4.43 20.88
C ALA A 174 9.14 -4.55 20.54
N ILE A 175 9.58 -3.93 19.46
CA ILE A 175 11.00 -3.88 19.13
C ILE A 175 11.69 -3.03 20.20
N THR A 176 12.34 -3.69 21.14
CA THR A 176 13.17 -3.07 22.17
C THR A 176 14.57 -2.85 21.58
N GLY A 177 14.76 -1.78 20.85
CA GLY A 177 16.08 -1.39 20.33
C GLY A 177 16.53 -0.02 20.85
N PRO A 178 17.77 0.38 20.63
CA PRO A 178 18.22 1.74 20.92
C PRO A 178 17.28 2.74 20.25
N ARG A 179 16.92 3.83 20.95
CA ARG A 179 16.00 4.88 20.44
C ARG A 179 16.33 5.43 19.04
N LYS A 180 17.55 5.23 18.55
CA LYS A 180 17.99 5.60 17.19
C LYS A 180 17.54 4.64 16.09
N LEU A 181 16.97 3.49 16.46
CA LEU A 181 16.41 2.48 15.52
C LEU A 181 14.88 2.36 15.66
N GLN A 182 14.29 3.07 16.61
CA GLN A 182 12.85 3.27 16.74
C GLN A 182 12.45 4.46 15.90
#